data_231eba5b91599ad8367233bfd3f6ba0c
#
_entry.id   231eba5b91599ad8367233bfd3f6ba0c
#
_cell.length_a   1.000
_cell.length_b   1.000
_cell.length_c   1.000
_cell.angle_alpha   90.00
_cell.angle_beta   90.00
_cell.angle_gamma   90.00
#
_symmetry.space_group_name_H-M   'P 1'
#
loop_
_entity.id
_entity.type
_entity.pdbx_description
1 polymer ?
#
loop_
_entity_poly.entity_id
_entity_poly.type
_entity_poly.pdbx_seq_one_letter_code
_entity_poly.pdbx_strand_id
1 'polypeptide(L)'
;MIKTLSRPLTTSAAALAAVCLCVAPPALAGEKKPTDHAVSPSPYVRCPSLTTNVMRANGRLGVVTIEAGLDIPDEKLRAAAMRSMPRLRDAYNRALAGIGPSTPRGGTPDLDRVSDAMQKITDQVLGKPGAKFLVGSVIVN
;
A
#
# COMPACT_ATOMS: atom_id res chain seq x y z
N MET A 1 32.50 -53.59 25.72
CA MET A 1 31.74 -54.38 26.69
C MET A 1 30.29 -53.99 26.53
N ILE A 2 29.53 -54.69 25.66
CA ILE A 2 28.72 -55.87 25.93
C ILE A 2 27.64 -55.57 26.98
N LYS A 3 26.39 -55.53 26.54
CA LYS A 3 25.22 -56.40 26.76
C LYS A 3 23.95 -55.63 26.47
N THR A 4 23.28 -55.90 25.38
CA THR A 4 22.19 -56.89 25.11
C THR A 4 21.27 -57.11 26.31
N LEU A 5 19.97 -56.87 26.12
CA LEU A 5 18.91 -57.89 26.21
C LEU A 5 17.53 -57.22 26.29
N SER A 6 16.76 -57.41 25.31
CA SER A 6 15.60 -58.33 25.14
C SER A 6 14.23 -57.79 25.62
N ARG A 7 13.34 -57.87 24.62
CA ARG A 7 11.88 -57.78 24.66
C ARG A 7 11.24 -58.78 25.63
N PRO A 8 9.98 -58.61 26.05
CA PRO A 8 8.95 -59.31 25.26
C PRO A 8 7.62 -58.56 25.05
N LEU A 9 6.91 -59.08 24.06
CA LEU A 9 5.51 -58.91 23.72
C LEU A 9 4.56 -59.23 24.87
N THR A 10 3.45 -58.47 24.98
CA THR A 10 2.16 -59.07 25.32
C THR A 10 1.03 -58.31 24.64
N THR A 11 0.33 -59.05 23.83
CA THR A 11 -0.99 -58.80 23.26
C THR A 11 -2.06 -58.67 24.33
N SER A 12 -3.01 -57.74 24.20
CA SER A 12 -4.42 -58.03 24.52
C SER A 12 -5.35 -57.04 23.83
N ALA A 13 -6.41 -57.61 23.35
CA ALA A 13 -7.43 -57.12 22.47
C ALA A 13 -8.55 -56.34 23.21
N ALA A 14 -9.36 -55.67 22.40
CA ALA A 14 -10.79 -55.32 22.50
C ALA A 14 -11.18 -54.13 23.37
N ALA A 15 -11.77 -53.13 22.77
CA ALA A 15 -13.20 -52.89 22.73
C ALA A 15 -13.56 -51.54 22.07
N LEU A 16 -14.52 -51.59 21.20
CA LEU A 16 -15.25 -50.51 20.54
C LEU A 16 -15.74 -49.42 21.52
N ALA A 17 -15.58 -48.13 21.14
CA ALA A 17 -16.59 -47.13 21.37
C ALA A 17 -16.41 -46.02 20.29
N ALA A 18 -17.32 -46.05 19.33
CA ALA A 18 -17.48 -44.99 18.34
C ALA A 18 -18.06 -43.75 19.05
N VAL A 19 -17.25 -42.71 19.21
CA VAL A 19 -17.73 -41.36 19.50
C VAL A 19 -17.44 -40.52 18.26
N CYS A 20 -18.49 -40.35 17.49
CA CYS A 20 -18.54 -39.44 16.36
C CYS A 20 -18.53 -38.00 16.89
N LEU A 21 -17.36 -37.40 17.10
CA LEU A 21 -17.25 -35.99 17.43
C LEU A 21 -17.18 -35.26 16.09
N CYS A 22 -18.32 -34.63 15.71
CA CYS A 22 -18.39 -33.67 14.63
C CYS A 22 -17.51 -32.47 14.98
N VAL A 23 -16.25 -32.49 14.57
CA VAL A 23 -15.40 -31.32 14.55
C VAL A 23 -15.78 -30.54 13.30
N ALA A 24 -16.56 -29.48 13.46
CA ALA A 24 -16.78 -28.49 12.43
C ALA A 24 -15.42 -27.86 12.08
N PRO A 25 -15.04 -27.76 10.80
CA PRO A 25 -13.83 -27.06 10.41
C PRO A 25 -13.98 -25.56 10.75
N PRO A 26 -12.96 -24.92 11.32
CA PRO A 26 -12.98 -23.48 11.45
C PRO A 26 -13.10 -22.88 10.05
N ALA A 27 -14.11 -22.02 9.87
CA ALA A 27 -14.27 -21.21 8.67
C ALA A 27 -12.96 -20.44 8.47
N LEU A 28 -12.20 -20.80 7.43
CA LEU A 28 -11.12 -19.95 6.97
C LEU A 28 -11.71 -18.59 6.64
N ALA A 29 -11.41 -17.60 7.49
CA ALA A 29 -11.58 -16.20 7.14
C ALA A 29 -10.90 -15.98 5.80
N GLY A 30 -11.71 -15.69 4.78
CA GLY A 30 -11.20 -15.48 3.43
C GLY A 30 -10.17 -14.38 3.45
N GLU A 31 -8.94 -14.78 3.26
CA GLU A 31 -7.85 -13.89 2.89
C GLU A 31 -8.30 -13.14 1.64
N LYS A 32 -8.62 -11.86 1.81
CA LYS A 32 -8.88 -10.96 0.69
C LYS A 32 -7.61 -10.94 -0.15
N LYS A 33 -7.55 -11.86 -1.11
CA LYS A 33 -6.61 -11.82 -2.22
C LYS A 33 -6.55 -10.39 -2.71
N PRO A 34 -5.36 -9.76 -2.81
CA PRO A 34 -5.24 -8.47 -3.47
C PRO A 34 -5.89 -8.65 -4.84
N THR A 35 -6.95 -7.93 -5.07
CA THR A 35 -7.62 -7.94 -6.37
C THR A 35 -6.58 -7.41 -7.34
N ASP A 36 -6.00 -8.31 -8.14
CA ASP A 36 -5.35 -7.94 -9.39
C ASP A 36 -6.38 -7.12 -10.15
N HIS A 37 -6.25 -5.80 -10.05
CA HIS A 37 -6.99 -4.93 -10.94
C HIS A 37 -6.49 -5.25 -12.34
N ALA A 38 -7.20 -6.14 -13.01
CA ALA A 38 -7.11 -6.30 -14.44
C ALA A 38 -7.00 -4.88 -15.02
N VAL A 39 -5.97 -4.68 -15.83
CA VAL A 39 -5.66 -3.40 -16.49
C VAL A 39 -6.91 -2.96 -17.23
N SER A 40 -7.77 -2.20 -16.53
CA SER A 40 -8.90 -1.53 -17.12
C SER A 40 -8.33 -0.55 -18.15
N PRO A 41 -8.92 -0.40 -19.32
CA PRO A 41 -8.46 0.57 -20.34
C PRO A 41 -8.60 2.03 -19.88
N SER A 42 -8.86 2.24 -18.61
CA SER A 42 -8.93 3.56 -17.97
C SER A 42 -7.60 4.30 -18.11
N PRO A 43 -7.61 5.57 -18.54
CA PRO A 43 -6.44 6.42 -18.59
C PRO A 43 -5.85 6.72 -17.19
N TYR A 44 -6.59 6.40 -16.15
CA TYR A 44 -6.25 6.70 -14.77
C TYR A 44 -5.29 5.68 -14.17
N VAL A 45 -4.18 6.15 -13.62
CA VAL A 45 -3.20 5.37 -12.84
C VAL A 45 -3.21 5.85 -11.40
N ARG A 46 -3.58 4.98 -10.47
CA ARG A 46 -3.57 5.33 -9.05
C ARG A 46 -2.13 5.41 -8.53
N CYS A 47 -1.81 6.50 -7.85
CA CYS A 47 -0.55 6.63 -7.12
C CYS A 47 -0.67 6.01 -5.73
N PRO A 48 0.43 5.50 -5.14
CA PRO A 48 0.47 5.19 -3.72
C PRO A 48 0.20 6.44 -2.89
N SER A 49 -0.40 6.26 -1.71
CA SER A 49 -0.64 7.36 -0.78
C SER A 49 0.66 8.09 -0.43
N LEU A 50 0.61 9.41 -0.48
CA LEU A 50 1.73 10.30 -0.16
C LEU A 50 1.52 10.86 1.24
N THR A 51 2.55 10.89 2.07
CA THR A 51 2.45 11.38 3.45
C THR A 51 3.49 12.44 3.74
N THR A 52 3.10 13.44 4.52
CA THR A 52 4.02 14.46 5.04
C THR A 52 3.63 14.89 6.45
N ASN A 53 4.59 15.43 7.18
CA ASN A 53 4.35 15.97 8.52
C ASN A 53 4.01 17.46 8.44
N VAL A 54 3.04 17.86 9.23
CA VAL A 54 2.63 19.28 9.39
C VAL A 54 2.57 19.66 10.86
N MET A 55 2.72 20.93 11.18
CA MET A 55 2.56 21.42 12.53
C MET A 55 1.09 21.76 12.80
N ARG A 56 0.47 21.10 13.77
CA ARG A 56 -0.90 21.39 14.21
C ARG A 56 -0.97 22.71 14.98
N ALA A 57 -2.18 23.25 15.14
CA ALA A 57 -2.42 24.48 15.91
C ALA A 57 -1.91 24.40 17.36
N ASN A 58 -1.99 23.20 17.97
CA ASN A 58 -1.49 22.93 19.32
C ASN A 58 0.04 22.73 19.42
N GLY A 59 0.79 22.97 18.34
CA GLY A 59 2.24 22.80 18.28
C GLY A 59 2.74 21.36 18.19
N ARG A 60 1.84 20.36 18.08
CA ARG A 60 2.22 18.95 17.89
C ARG A 60 2.35 18.62 16.41
N LEU A 61 3.19 17.63 16.08
CA LEU A 61 3.25 17.10 14.73
C LEU A 61 1.97 16.33 14.40
N GLY A 62 1.43 16.60 13.23
CA GLY A 62 0.38 15.83 12.59
C GLY A 62 0.88 15.22 11.30
N VAL A 63 0.11 14.29 10.75
CA VAL A 63 0.38 13.64 9.47
C VAL A 63 -0.70 14.05 8.48
N VAL A 64 -0.29 14.50 7.31
CA VAL A 64 -1.17 14.70 6.17
C VAL A 64 -0.96 13.54 5.21
N THR A 65 -2.06 12.89 4.83
CA THR A 65 -2.10 11.85 3.81
C THR A 65 -2.82 12.39 2.59
N ILE A 66 -2.18 12.30 1.44
CA ILE A 66 -2.71 12.75 0.16
C ILE A 66 -2.90 11.53 -0.74
N GLU A 67 -4.11 11.30 -1.19
CA GLU A 67 -4.39 10.34 -2.25
C GLU A 67 -4.35 11.06 -3.59
N ALA A 68 -3.65 10.47 -4.54
CA ALA A 68 -3.43 11.07 -5.84
C ALA A 68 -3.46 10.01 -6.95
N GLY A 69 -3.54 10.48 -8.18
CA GLY A 69 -3.43 9.66 -9.36
C GLY A 69 -2.91 10.46 -10.54
N LEU A 70 -2.67 9.74 -11.62
CA LEU A 70 -2.26 10.32 -12.90
C LEU A 70 -3.32 9.99 -13.95
N ASP A 71 -3.77 10.99 -14.68
CA ASP A 71 -4.57 10.80 -15.88
C ASP A 71 -3.63 10.81 -17.09
N ILE A 72 -3.55 9.68 -17.78
CA ILE A 72 -2.59 9.45 -18.87
C ILE A 72 -3.31 8.78 -20.05
N PRO A 73 -3.82 9.56 -20.99
CA PRO A 73 -4.50 9.01 -22.17
C PRO A 73 -3.61 8.14 -23.06
N ASP A 74 -2.34 8.52 -23.23
CA ASP A 74 -1.35 7.78 -24.02
C ASP A 74 -0.98 6.47 -23.32
N GLU A 75 -1.27 5.34 -23.97
CA GLU A 75 -1.02 4.01 -23.43
C GLU A 75 0.47 3.73 -23.21
N LYS A 76 1.33 4.17 -24.12
CA LYS A 76 2.79 3.99 -24.00
C LYS A 76 3.34 4.78 -22.83
N LEU A 77 2.87 6.03 -22.66
CA LEU A 77 3.24 6.86 -21.53
C LEU A 77 2.71 6.28 -20.22
N ARG A 78 1.48 5.76 -20.22
CA ARG A 78 0.88 5.09 -19.06
C ARG A 78 1.69 3.87 -18.64
N ALA A 79 2.09 3.02 -19.57
CA ALA A 79 2.96 1.88 -19.28
C ALA A 79 4.33 2.33 -18.74
N ALA A 80 4.90 3.42 -19.25
CA ALA A 80 6.14 4.00 -18.74
C ALA A 80 5.95 4.56 -17.32
N ALA A 81 4.85 5.24 -17.04
CA ALA A 81 4.50 5.76 -15.71
C ALA A 81 4.38 4.62 -14.68
N MET A 82 3.70 3.53 -15.03
CA MET A 82 3.57 2.36 -14.15
C MET A 82 4.94 1.76 -13.80
N ARG A 83 5.84 1.62 -14.76
CA ARG A 83 7.21 1.16 -14.50
C ARG A 83 8.03 2.15 -13.67
N SER A 84 7.76 3.44 -13.82
CA SER A 84 8.45 4.53 -13.10
C SER A 84 7.80 4.87 -11.75
N MET A 85 6.74 4.18 -11.36
CA MET A 85 5.96 4.49 -10.15
C MET A 85 6.81 4.55 -8.86
N PRO A 86 7.80 3.66 -8.63
CA PRO A 86 8.66 3.78 -7.45
C PRO A 86 9.48 5.09 -7.45
N ARG A 87 9.97 5.51 -8.62
CA ARG A 87 10.74 6.76 -8.77
C ARG A 87 9.84 7.99 -8.59
N LEU A 88 8.63 7.94 -9.13
CA LEU A 88 7.61 9.00 -8.95
C LEU A 88 7.28 9.17 -7.47
N ARG A 89 6.97 8.06 -6.79
CA ARG A 89 6.65 8.07 -5.35
C ARG A 89 7.77 8.69 -4.51
N ASP A 90 9.01 8.28 -4.77
CA ASP A 90 10.17 8.80 -4.05
C ASP A 90 10.37 10.30 -4.29
N ALA A 91 10.24 10.76 -5.52
CA ALA A 91 10.34 12.17 -5.87
C ALA A 91 9.20 13.01 -5.26
N TYR A 92 7.98 12.50 -5.26
CA TYR A 92 6.82 13.14 -4.62
C TYR A 92 7.02 13.27 -3.10
N ASN A 93 7.44 12.21 -2.43
CA ASN A 93 7.67 12.24 -0.98
C ASN A 93 8.76 13.24 -0.61
N ARG A 94 9.83 13.35 -1.40
CA ARG A 94 10.87 14.38 -1.19
C ARG A 94 10.34 15.80 -1.32
N ALA A 95 9.51 16.05 -2.33
CA ALA A 95 8.91 17.37 -2.50
C ALA A 95 7.94 17.72 -1.37
N LEU A 96 7.10 16.77 -0.96
CA LEU A 96 6.18 16.95 0.17
C LEU A 96 6.91 17.20 1.48
N ALA A 97 8.05 16.55 1.72
CA ALA A 97 8.88 16.80 2.89
C ALA A 97 9.35 18.25 2.97
N GLY A 98 9.52 18.94 1.84
CA GLY A 98 9.82 20.37 1.79
C GLY A 98 8.58 21.29 1.98
N ILE A 99 7.40 20.83 1.54
CA ILE A 99 6.16 21.63 1.62
C ILE A 99 5.54 21.54 3.01
N GLY A 100 5.55 20.37 3.66
CA GLY A 100 4.94 20.15 4.96
C GLY A 100 5.37 21.17 6.04
N PRO A 101 6.68 21.39 6.28
CA PRO A 101 7.17 22.35 7.26
C PRO A 101 6.84 23.81 6.94
N SER A 102 6.63 24.15 5.67
CA SER A 102 6.26 25.51 5.24
C SER A 102 4.75 25.79 5.33
N THR A 103 3.96 24.79 5.71
CA THR A 103 2.52 24.93 5.94
C THR A 103 2.27 25.73 7.23
N PRO A 104 1.35 26.74 7.24
CA PRO A 104 0.98 27.45 8.45
C PRO A 104 0.49 26.50 9.55
N ARG A 105 0.78 26.83 10.81
CA ARG A 105 0.34 26.02 11.96
C ARG A 105 -1.18 25.86 11.97
N GLY A 106 -1.64 24.61 12.02
CA GLY A 106 -3.06 24.28 12.01
C GLY A 106 -3.73 24.37 10.64
N GLY A 107 -2.99 24.72 9.60
CA GLY A 107 -3.48 24.74 8.23
C GLY A 107 -3.30 23.41 7.51
N THR A 108 -3.97 23.30 6.37
CA THR A 108 -3.69 22.28 5.35
C THR A 108 -2.61 22.81 4.40
N PRO A 109 -1.80 21.95 3.81
CA PRO A 109 -0.92 22.35 2.70
C PRO A 109 -1.73 23.00 1.57
N ASP A 110 -1.14 23.99 0.95
CA ASP A 110 -1.69 24.60 -0.26
C ASP A 110 -1.71 23.55 -1.39
N LEU A 111 -2.92 23.13 -1.77
CA LEU A 111 -3.12 22.05 -2.73
C LEU A 111 -2.74 22.45 -4.15
N ASP A 112 -2.86 23.70 -4.51
CA ASP A 112 -2.45 24.20 -5.83
C ASP A 112 -0.93 24.12 -5.93
N ARG A 113 -0.23 24.57 -4.92
CA ARG A 113 1.23 24.48 -4.83
C ARG A 113 1.72 23.01 -4.84
N VAL A 114 1.01 22.13 -4.12
CA VAL A 114 1.31 20.69 -4.13
C VAL A 114 1.11 20.12 -5.52
N SER A 115 -0.04 20.42 -6.15
CA SER A 115 -0.37 19.92 -7.49
C SER A 115 0.64 20.35 -8.54
N ASP A 116 1.02 21.64 -8.54
CA ASP A 116 2.01 22.20 -9.46
C ASP A 116 3.40 21.56 -9.28
N ALA A 117 3.81 21.37 -8.03
CA ALA A 117 5.07 20.71 -7.73
C ALA A 117 5.09 19.26 -8.21
N MET A 118 3.99 18.52 -7.96
CA MET A 118 3.86 17.12 -8.38
C MET A 118 3.77 17.00 -9.90
N GLN A 119 3.07 17.92 -10.58
CA GLN A 119 3.02 17.95 -12.03
C GLN A 119 4.41 18.12 -12.65
N LYS A 120 5.19 19.08 -12.17
CA LYS A 120 6.58 19.29 -12.63
C LYS A 120 7.44 18.02 -12.44
N ILE A 121 7.32 17.37 -11.29
CA ILE A 121 8.05 16.13 -11.00
C ILE A 121 7.60 15.00 -11.94
N THR A 122 6.30 14.91 -12.22
CA THR A 122 5.76 13.92 -13.17
C THR A 122 6.42 14.06 -14.52
N ASP A 123 6.43 15.26 -15.05
CA ASP A 123 7.01 15.57 -16.37
C ASP A 123 8.51 15.29 -16.40
N GLN A 124 9.22 15.64 -15.34
CA GLN A 124 10.67 15.37 -15.21
C GLN A 124 10.99 13.88 -15.15
N VAL A 125 10.25 13.10 -14.37
CA VAL A 125 10.52 11.66 -14.20
C VAL A 125 10.13 10.88 -15.46
N LEU A 126 9.05 11.28 -16.14
CA LEU A 126 8.59 10.64 -17.38
C LEU A 126 9.32 11.15 -18.62
N GLY A 127 10.04 12.28 -18.52
CA GLY A 127 10.83 12.88 -19.60
C GLY A 127 9.99 13.55 -20.69
N LYS A 128 8.67 13.61 -20.54
CA LYS A 128 7.77 14.27 -21.47
C LYS A 128 6.43 14.63 -20.81
N PRO A 129 5.73 15.67 -21.25
CA PRO A 129 4.38 15.99 -20.81
C PRO A 129 3.36 14.97 -21.35
N GLY A 130 2.15 15.00 -20.80
CA GLY A 130 1.04 14.16 -21.23
C GLY A 130 0.44 13.29 -20.11
N ALA A 131 1.03 13.31 -18.94
CA ALA A 131 0.45 12.76 -17.72
C ALA A 131 -0.02 13.92 -16.84
N LYS A 132 -1.31 13.99 -16.50
CA LYS A 132 -1.87 15.01 -15.63
C LYS A 132 -1.92 14.48 -14.19
N PHE A 133 -1.31 15.20 -13.25
CA PHE A 133 -1.39 14.89 -11.83
C PHE A 133 -2.76 15.33 -11.27
N LEU A 134 -3.41 14.43 -10.55
CA LEU A 134 -4.73 14.67 -9.95
C LEU A 134 -4.65 14.43 -8.45
N VAL A 135 -5.08 15.41 -7.66
CA VAL A 135 -5.28 15.27 -6.22
C VAL A 135 -6.66 14.68 -5.99
N GLY A 136 -6.76 13.59 -5.27
CA GLY A 136 -8.00 12.95 -4.88
C GLY A 136 -8.48 13.46 -3.52
N SER A 137 -8.06 12.82 -2.44
CA SER A 137 -8.43 13.20 -1.08
C SER A 137 -7.21 13.62 -0.26
N VAL A 138 -7.46 14.52 0.72
CA VAL A 138 -6.45 14.97 1.68
C VAL A 138 -7.00 14.76 3.08
N ILE A 139 -6.29 13.96 3.87
CA ILE A 139 -6.67 13.62 5.25
C ILE A 139 -5.60 14.16 6.18
N VAL A 140 -6.02 14.91 7.19
CA VAL A 140 -5.15 15.48 8.23
C VAL A 140 -5.46 14.78 9.56
N ASN A 141 -4.47 14.07 10.10
CA ASN A 141 -4.56 13.33 11.38
C ASN A 141 -3.61 13.89 12.42
#